data_61f47bf28669ef00ebb90dd2b243f8e2
#
_entry.id   61f47bf28669ef00ebb90dd2b243f8e2
#
_cell.length_a   1.000
_cell.length_b   1.000
_cell.length_c   1.000
_cell.angle_alpha   90.00
_cell.angle_beta   90.00
_cell.angle_gamma   90.00
#
_symmetry.space_group_name_H-M   'P 1'
#
loop_
_entity.id
_entity.type
_entity.pdbx_description
1 polymer ?
#
loop_
_entity_poly.entity_id
_entity_poly.type
_entity_poly.pdbx_seq_one_letter_code
_entity_poly.pdbx_strand_id
1 'polypeptide(L)'
;VRETRVFEVNHTDEQMQDELNTIVDFGGVVLDVIVRHEVYGELRAELNISSRNKVALFMEEIRQGKSRPLKNITSGEHFHTVSADSAQTLDLIEEELRKKDYLVRSVK
;
A
#
# COMPACT_ATOMS: atom_id res chain seq x y z
N VAL A 1 -11.92 -11.50 -14.31
CA VAL A 1 -12.21 -10.20 -13.72
C VAL A 1 -11.60 -10.13 -12.32
N ARG A 2 -10.79 -9.13 -12.09
CA ARG A 2 -10.16 -8.97 -10.78
C ARG A 2 -11.01 -8.07 -9.89
N GLU A 3 -10.97 -8.39 -8.60
CA GLU A 3 -11.61 -7.57 -7.60
C GLU A 3 -10.62 -6.52 -7.07
N THR A 4 -11.12 -5.39 -6.65
CA THR A 4 -10.29 -4.35 -6.05
C THR A 4 -10.88 -3.91 -4.72
N ARG A 5 -10.00 -3.44 -3.84
CA ARG A 5 -10.41 -2.89 -2.55
C ARG A 5 -9.41 -1.81 -2.15
N VAL A 6 -9.91 -0.75 -1.55
CA VAL A 6 -9.06 0.32 -1.03
C VAL A 6 -8.85 0.09 0.46
N PHE A 7 -7.59 0.06 0.87
CA PHE A 7 -7.23 -0.06 2.29
C PHE A 7 -6.63 1.25 2.77
N GLU A 8 -7.12 1.72 3.90
CA GLU A 8 -6.50 2.85 4.59
C GLU A 8 -5.48 2.30 5.58
N VAL A 9 -4.22 2.68 5.40
CA VAL A 9 -3.12 2.12 6.17
C VAL A 9 -2.29 3.21 6.83
N ASN A 10 -1.62 2.83 7.92
CA ASN A 10 -0.71 3.71 8.63
C ASN A 10 0.44 2.87 9.16
N HIS A 11 1.65 3.22 8.74
CA HIS A 11 2.85 2.50 9.15
C HIS A 11 4.05 3.44 9.08
N THR A 12 5.15 3.03 9.72
CA THR A 12 6.40 3.77 9.63
C THR A 12 7.10 3.46 8.31
N ASP A 13 8.10 4.27 7.96
CA ASP A 13 8.90 4.01 6.75
C ASP A 13 9.57 2.64 6.82
N GLU A 14 9.96 2.21 8.02
CA GLU A 14 10.60 0.91 8.21
C GLU A 14 9.65 -0.25 7.97
N GLN A 15 8.37 -0.04 8.19
CA GLN A 15 7.34 -1.06 8.02
C GLN A 15 6.81 -1.12 6.59
N MET A 16 7.18 -0.17 5.75
CA MET A 16 6.65 -0.07 4.38
C MET A 16 6.90 -1.34 3.58
N GLN A 17 8.13 -1.85 3.63
CA GLN A 17 8.48 -3.05 2.87
C GLN A 17 7.67 -4.25 3.33
N ASP A 18 7.50 -4.41 4.64
CA ASP A 18 6.73 -5.52 5.19
C ASP A 18 5.25 -5.42 4.80
N GLU A 19 4.70 -4.22 4.83
CA GLU A 19 3.31 -4.01 4.42
C GLU A 19 3.10 -4.41 2.96
N LEU A 20 3.97 -3.94 2.07
CA LEU A 20 3.86 -4.27 0.65
C LEU A 20 4.09 -5.76 0.39
N ASN A 21 5.08 -6.35 1.06
CA ASN A 21 5.34 -7.80 0.93
C ASN A 21 4.14 -8.62 1.41
N THR A 22 3.48 -8.19 2.47
CA THR A 22 2.30 -8.88 2.98
C THR A 22 1.21 -8.94 1.92
N ILE A 23 0.97 -7.83 1.24
CA ILE A 23 -0.06 -7.77 0.20
C ILE A 23 0.29 -8.71 -0.96
N VAL A 24 1.52 -8.64 -1.47
CA VAL A 24 1.89 -9.44 -2.64
C VAL A 24 2.05 -10.93 -2.31
N ASP A 25 2.43 -11.26 -1.08
CA ASP A 25 2.57 -12.67 -0.66
C ASP A 25 1.23 -13.41 -0.72
N PHE A 26 0.13 -12.71 -0.49
CA PHE A 26 -1.20 -13.30 -0.55
C PHE A 26 -1.84 -13.18 -1.93
N GLY A 27 -1.10 -12.71 -2.92
CA GLY A 27 -1.58 -12.65 -4.29
C GLY A 27 -2.19 -11.31 -4.69
N GLY A 28 -2.04 -10.28 -3.86
CA GLY A 28 -2.53 -8.96 -4.19
C GLY A 28 -1.57 -8.19 -5.07
N VAL A 29 -2.10 -7.23 -5.80
CA VAL A 29 -1.32 -6.26 -6.56
C VAL A 29 -1.62 -4.88 -6.00
N VAL A 30 -0.58 -4.17 -5.58
CA VAL A 30 -0.74 -2.79 -5.10
C VAL A 30 -0.75 -1.90 -6.31
N LEU A 31 -1.93 -1.39 -6.67
CA LEU A 31 -2.08 -0.58 -7.88
C LEU A 31 -1.57 0.84 -7.69
N ASP A 32 -1.82 1.42 -6.53
CA ASP A 32 -1.48 2.82 -6.30
C ASP A 32 -1.29 3.13 -4.82
N VAL A 33 -0.87 4.35 -4.57
CA VAL A 33 -0.92 4.98 -3.25
C VAL A 33 -1.64 6.31 -3.40
N ILE A 34 -2.54 6.59 -2.47
CA ILE A 34 -3.34 7.80 -2.45
C ILE A 34 -3.14 8.48 -1.10
N VAL A 35 -2.81 9.76 -1.11
CA VAL A 35 -2.68 10.57 0.12
C VAL A 35 -3.52 11.82 -0.02
N ARG A 36 -4.04 12.27 1.11
CA ARG A 36 -4.75 13.54 1.16
C ARG A 36 -3.79 14.62 1.64
N HIS A 37 -3.57 15.60 0.79
CA HIS A 37 -2.72 16.73 1.10
C HIS A 37 -3.57 17.96 1.35
N GLU A 38 -3.22 18.74 2.37
CA GLU A 38 -4.02 19.91 2.77
C GLU A 38 -4.12 20.96 1.67
N VAL A 39 -3.06 21.12 0.89
CA VAL A 39 -3.01 22.17 -0.14
C VAL A 39 -3.43 21.62 -1.51
N TYR A 40 -2.90 20.46 -1.88
CA TYR A 40 -3.11 19.91 -3.22
C TYR A 40 -4.29 18.96 -3.32
N GLY A 41 -4.93 18.66 -2.20
CA GLY A 41 -6.02 17.72 -2.16
C GLY A 41 -5.52 16.30 -2.23
N GLU A 42 -6.17 15.46 -3.03
CA GLU A 42 -5.82 14.06 -3.13
C GLU A 42 -4.68 13.85 -4.14
N LEU A 43 -3.61 13.25 -3.69
CA LEU A 43 -2.46 12.91 -4.53
C LEU A 43 -2.43 11.41 -4.74
N ARG A 44 -2.27 10.98 -5.98
CA ARG A 44 -2.26 9.56 -6.33
C ARG A 44 -1.03 9.25 -7.18
N ALA A 45 -0.35 8.17 -6.83
CA ALA A 45 0.79 7.68 -7.60
C ALA A 45 0.57 6.22 -7.95
N GLU A 46 0.77 5.85 -9.20
CA GLU A 46 0.62 4.46 -9.64
C GLU A 46 1.87 3.65 -9.30
N LEU A 47 1.67 2.48 -8.75
CA LEU A 47 2.75 1.60 -8.32
C LEU A 47 2.81 0.30 -9.08
N ASN A 48 1.68 -0.38 -9.24
CA ASN A 48 1.56 -1.67 -9.95
C ASN A 48 2.56 -2.71 -9.43
N ILE A 49 2.62 -2.83 -8.11
CA ILE A 49 3.53 -3.75 -7.44
C ILE A 49 2.84 -5.10 -7.26
N SER A 50 3.35 -6.12 -7.94
CA SER A 50 2.72 -7.45 -7.97
C SER A 50 3.61 -8.57 -7.44
N SER A 51 4.84 -8.27 -7.00
CA SER A 51 5.75 -9.29 -6.52
C SER A 51 6.76 -8.69 -5.54
N ARG A 52 7.42 -9.56 -4.77
CA ARG A 52 8.47 -9.12 -3.86
C ARG A 52 9.63 -8.46 -4.59
N ASN A 53 9.91 -8.92 -5.80
CA ASN A 53 10.94 -8.30 -6.62
C ASN A 53 10.60 -6.84 -6.92
N LYS A 54 9.35 -6.59 -7.28
CA LYS A 54 8.89 -5.22 -7.53
C LYS A 54 8.88 -4.38 -6.27
N VAL A 55 8.57 -4.99 -5.12
CA VAL A 55 8.66 -4.30 -3.83
C VAL A 55 10.12 -3.87 -3.59
N ALA A 56 11.07 -4.76 -3.82
CA ALA A 56 12.48 -4.46 -3.61
C ALA A 56 12.95 -3.32 -4.52
N LEU A 57 12.54 -3.34 -5.79
CA LEU A 57 12.88 -2.28 -6.73
C LEU A 57 12.28 -0.93 -6.30
N PHE A 58 11.03 -0.94 -5.84
CA PHE A 58 10.37 0.26 -5.36
C PHE A 58 11.09 0.84 -4.13
N MET A 59 11.45 -0.02 -3.19
CA MET A 59 12.19 0.41 -1.99
C MET A 59 13.54 1.00 -2.34
N GLU A 60 14.21 0.44 -3.35
CA GLU A 60 15.49 0.96 -3.80
C GLU A 60 15.35 2.34 -4.44
N GLU A 61 14.30 2.56 -5.23
CA GLU A 61 14.02 3.86 -5.81
C GLU A 61 13.78 4.93 -4.74
N ILE A 62 13.06 4.57 -3.70
CA ILE A 62 12.82 5.47 -2.57
C ILE A 62 14.13 5.79 -1.86
N ARG A 63 14.96 4.77 -1.62
CA ARG A 63 16.24 4.94 -0.93
C ARG A 63 17.17 5.86 -1.69
N GLN A 64 17.15 5.78 -3.02
CA GLN A 64 17.95 6.64 -3.88
C GLN A 64 17.40 8.05 -4.02
N GLY A 65 16.22 8.30 -3.48
CA GLY A 65 15.59 9.62 -3.54
C GLY A 65 14.92 9.95 -4.87
N LYS A 66 14.77 8.98 -5.75
CA LYS A 66 14.14 9.20 -7.06
C LYS A 66 12.65 9.51 -6.94
N SER A 67 12.04 9.05 -5.86
CA SER A 67 10.62 9.23 -5.62
C SER A 67 10.40 10.02 -4.34
N ARG A 68 11.11 11.12 -4.19
CA ARG A 68 11.04 11.94 -2.97
C ARG A 68 9.62 12.35 -2.57
N PRO A 69 8.80 12.88 -3.48
CA PRO A 69 7.43 13.22 -3.09
C PRO A 69 6.67 12.01 -2.59
N LEU A 70 6.87 10.86 -3.22
CA LEU A 70 6.23 9.64 -2.82
C LEU A 70 6.71 9.17 -1.46
N LYS A 71 8.00 9.32 -1.17
CA LYS A 71 8.55 8.98 0.14
C LYS A 71 7.87 9.78 1.24
N ASN A 72 7.68 11.06 1.03
CA ASN A 72 7.05 11.94 2.02
C ASN A 72 5.58 11.60 2.22
N ILE A 73 4.89 11.15 1.17
CA ILE A 73 3.47 10.88 1.24
C ILE A 73 3.16 9.44 1.66
N THR A 74 4.14 8.52 1.66
CA THR A 74 3.90 7.16 2.11
C THR A 74 4.17 6.97 3.60
N SER A 75 4.61 8.01 4.28
CA SER A 75 4.80 7.99 5.73
C SER A 75 3.49 8.42 6.39
N GLY A 76 3.02 7.62 7.35
CA GLY A 76 1.76 7.91 8.05
C GLY A 76 0.55 7.34 7.33
N GLU A 77 -0.58 8.03 7.46
CA GLU A 77 -1.84 7.55 6.90
C GLU A 77 -1.94 7.76 5.40
N HIS A 78 -2.29 6.71 4.70
CA HIS A 78 -2.48 6.76 3.26
C HIS A 78 -3.37 5.61 2.82
N PHE A 79 -3.72 5.58 1.54
CA PHE A 79 -4.60 4.56 0.96
C PHE A 79 -3.86 3.81 -0.13
N HIS A 80 -4.14 2.51 -0.22
CA HIS A 80 -3.70 1.70 -1.36
C HIS A 80 -4.91 1.07 -2.00
N THR A 81 -4.96 1.09 -3.33
CA THR A 81 -5.91 0.27 -4.06
C THR A 81 -5.21 -1.04 -4.35
N VAL A 82 -5.82 -2.13 -3.91
CA VAL A 82 -5.25 -3.48 -4.07
C VAL A 82 -6.18 -4.29 -4.95
N SER A 83 -5.60 -4.98 -5.93
CA SER A 83 -6.32 -5.87 -6.83
C SER A 83 -5.97 -7.32 -6.49
N ALA A 84 -6.95 -8.20 -6.56
CA ALA A 84 -6.74 -9.64 -6.38
C ALA A 84 -7.72 -10.40 -7.26
N ASP A 85 -7.51 -11.71 -7.38
CA ASP A 85 -8.35 -12.53 -8.23
C ASP A 85 -9.70 -12.87 -7.60
N SER A 86 -9.87 -12.62 -6.30
CA SER A 86 -11.14 -12.85 -5.61
C SER A 86 -11.30 -11.96 -4.39
N ALA A 87 -12.54 -11.77 -3.98
CA ALA A 87 -12.83 -11.04 -2.75
C ALA A 87 -12.29 -11.77 -1.51
N GLN A 88 -12.24 -13.10 -1.56
CA GLN A 88 -11.68 -13.89 -0.47
C GLN A 88 -10.20 -13.59 -0.26
N THR A 89 -9.45 -13.43 -1.33
CA THR A 89 -8.04 -13.05 -1.26
C THR A 89 -7.90 -11.68 -0.62
N LEU A 90 -8.77 -10.73 -0.99
CA LEU A 90 -8.75 -9.41 -0.37
C LEU A 90 -9.08 -9.46 1.11
N ASP A 91 -10.00 -10.35 1.51
CA ASP A 91 -10.32 -10.55 2.92
C ASP A 91 -9.11 -11.06 3.71
N LEU A 92 -8.35 -11.99 3.13
CA LEU A 92 -7.14 -12.53 3.76
C LEU A 92 -6.07 -11.44 3.92
N ILE A 93 -5.90 -10.62 2.90
CA ILE A 93 -4.95 -9.51 2.94
C ILE A 93 -5.36 -8.53 4.04
N GLU A 94 -6.63 -8.17 4.09
CA GLU A 94 -7.15 -7.25 5.09
C GLU A 94 -6.92 -7.79 6.50
N GLU A 95 -7.19 -9.06 6.73
CA GLU A 95 -6.99 -9.69 8.04
C GLU A 95 -5.51 -9.67 8.43
N GLU A 96 -4.63 -9.95 7.50
CA GLU A 96 -3.20 -9.95 7.78
C GLU A 96 -2.68 -8.55 8.09
N LEU A 97 -3.15 -7.54 7.37
CA LEU A 97 -2.79 -6.15 7.65
C LEU A 97 -3.33 -5.72 9.02
N ARG A 98 -4.51 -6.19 9.37
CA ARG A 98 -5.10 -5.90 10.69
C ARG A 98 -4.28 -6.51 11.81
N LYS A 99 -3.83 -7.75 11.65
CA LYS A 99 -3.00 -8.42 12.66
C LYS A 99 -1.69 -7.69 12.89
N LYS A 100 -1.13 -7.11 11.86
CA LYS A 100 0.13 -6.36 11.93
C LYS A 100 -0.07 -4.91 12.35
N ASP A 101 -1.31 -4.53 12.56
CA ASP A 101 -1.71 -3.18 13.01
C ASP A 101 -1.36 -2.09 11.99
N TYR A 102 -1.42 -2.45 10.70
CA TYR A 102 -1.20 -1.49 9.63
C TYR A 102 -2.47 -0.82 9.15
N LEU A 103 -3.64 -1.41 9.40
CA LEU A 103 -4.90 -0.80 8.99
C LEU A 103 -5.33 0.27 9.98
N VAL A 104 -5.79 1.39 9.44
CA VAL A 104 -6.43 2.42 10.25
C VAL A 104 -7.82 1.92 10.62
N ARG A 105 -8.15 1.97 11.90
CA ARG A 105 -9.45 1.54 12.36
C ARG A 105 -10.52 2.49 11.90
N SER A 106 -11.49 1.92 11.21
CA SER A 106 -12.67 2.65 10.83
C SER A 106 -13.54 2.82 12.07
N VAL A 107 -13.78 4.06 12.47
CA VAL A 107 -14.70 4.35 13.58
C VAL A 107 -16.07 4.60 12.96
N LYS A 108 -16.97 3.72 13.29
CA LYS A 108 -18.33 3.86 12.81
C LYS A 108 -19.28 4.03 13.98
#